data_2b3d004c1a846f48376fe2505fc2584b
#
_entry.id   2b3d004c1a846f48376fe2505fc2584b
#
_cell.length_a   1.000
_cell.length_b   1.000
_cell.length_c   1.000
_cell.angle_alpha   90.00
_cell.angle_beta   90.00
_cell.angle_gamma   90.00
#
_symmetry.space_group_name_H-M   'P 1'
#
loop_
_entity.id
_entity.type
_entity.pdbx_description
1 polymer ?
#
loop_
_entity_poly.entity_id
_entity_poly.type
_entity_poly.pdbx_seq_one_letter_code
_entity_poly.pdbx_strand_id
1 'polypeptide(L)'
;MLTYIDEDEIHEVDGVAGSCMLARRAMIDQIGYLDERYFAYQEDADFCFRARQSGWKVYYMPAAQIIHFGSMGGSRVQPYRSIYEWHRSYFNYFRQHLAKDYFFLFNGFFYLAMGVKLLWSLGINFFRVEKFAGSRKP
;
A
#
# COMPACT_ATOMS: atom_id res chain seq x y z
N MET A 1 8.20 -7.65 -7.58
CA MET A 1 7.88 -7.89 -8.99
C MET A 1 7.74 -9.39 -9.16
N LEU A 2 6.64 -9.87 -9.72
CA LEU A 2 6.38 -11.29 -9.94
C LEU A 2 7.11 -11.71 -11.23
N THR A 3 8.40 -11.99 -11.14
CA THR A 3 9.30 -12.26 -12.30
C THR A 3 9.01 -13.56 -13.03
N TYR A 4 8.06 -14.36 -12.54
CA TYR A 4 7.65 -15.64 -13.13
C TYR A 4 6.32 -15.55 -13.92
N ILE A 5 5.70 -14.37 -13.97
CA ILE A 5 4.47 -14.11 -14.72
C ILE A 5 4.84 -13.41 -16.03
N ASP A 6 4.25 -13.85 -17.13
CA ASP A 6 4.36 -13.14 -18.40
C ASP A 6 3.66 -11.78 -18.32
N GLU A 7 4.40 -10.70 -18.54
CA GLU A 7 3.89 -9.34 -18.42
C GLU A 7 2.96 -8.96 -19.59
N ASP A 8 2.96 -9.73 -20.66
CA ASP A 8 2.15 -9.49 -21.87
C ASP A 8 0.80 -10.25 -21.85
N GLU A 9 0.58 -11.08 -20.83
CA GLU A 9 -0.66 -11.86 -20.70
C GLU A 9 -1.56 -11.35 -19.57
N ILE A 10 -2.87 -11.63 -19.69
CA ILE A 10 -3.85 -11.35 -18.63
C ILE A 10 -3.74 -12.43 -17.56
N HIS A 11 -3.50 -11.99 -16.33
CA HIS A 11 -3.39 -12.90 -15.17
C HIS A 11 -4.39 -12.54 -14.07
N GLU A 12 -4.94 -13.57 -13.43
CA GLU A 12 -5.60 -13.39 -12.13
C GLU A 12 -4.51 -13.14 -11.07
N VAL A 13 -4.65 -12.06 -10.31
CA VAL A 13 -3.67 -11.61 -9.32
C VAL A 13 -4.33 -11.31 -7.98
N ASP A 14 -3.55 -11.23 -6.93
CA ASP A 14 -4.07 -10.92 -5.58
C ASP A 14 -4.50 -9.45 -5.44
N GLY A 15 -3.88 -8.56 -6.17
CA GLY A 15 -4.20 -7.14 -6.16
C GLY A 15 -3.46 -6.35 -7.22
N VAL A 16 -3.96 -5.16 -7.49
CA VAL A 16 -3.37 -4.18 -8.41
C VAL A 16 -3.21 -2.85 -7.69
N ALA A 17 -2.24 -2.05 -8.12
CA ALA A 17 -1.98 -0.74 -7.53
C ALA A 17 -3.10 0.26 -7.88
N GLY A 18 -3.47 1.09 -6.92
CA GLY A 18 -4.48 2.14 -7.07
C GLY A 18 -4.13 3.22 -8.10
N SER A 19 -2.88 3.25 -8.58
CA SER A 19 -2.45 4.17 -9.65
C SER A 19 -3.16 3.91 -11.00
N CYS A 20 -3.59 2.67 -11.24
CA CYS A 20 -4.41 2.30 -12.40
C CYS A 20 -5.31 1.12 -12.02
N MET A 21 -6.48 1.42 -11.48
CA MET A 21 -7.45 0.41 -11.06
C MET A 21 -8.82 0.71 -11.65
N LEU A 22 -9.40 -0.26 -12.33
CA LEU A 22 -10.78 -0.22 -12.79
C LEU A 22 -11.61 -1.20 -11.98
N ALA A 23 -12.69 -0.73 -11.39
CA ALA A 23 -13.58 -1.54 -10.56
C ALA A 23 -15.00 -1.58 -11.13
N ARG A 24 -15.63 -2.76 -11.11
CA ARG A 24 -17.04 -2.88 -11.50
C ARG A 24 -17.94 -2.20 -10.48
N ARG A 25 -18.91 -1.44 -10.94
CA ARG A 25 -19.88 -0.78 -10.07
C ARG A 25 -20.61 -1.77 -9.15
N ALA A 26 -21.02 -2.92 -9.64
CA ALA A 26 -21.70 -3.94 -8.85
C ALA A 26 -20.81 -4.48 -7.70
N MET A 27 -19.49 -4.57 -7.90
CA MET A 27 -18.56 -4.92 -6.84
C MET A 27 -18.52 -3.82 -5.77
N ILE A 28 -18.42 -2.56 -6.17
CA ILE A 28 -18.40 -1.42 -5.24
C ILE A 28 -19.71 -1.37 -4.43
N ASP A 29 -20.86 -1.61 -5.06
CA ASP A 29 -22.16 -1.63 -4.39
C ASP A 29 -22.25 -2.76 -3.34
N GLN A 30 -21.51 -3.85 -3.53
CA GLN A 30 -21.47 -4.98 -2.62
C GLN A 30 -20.48 -4.79 -1.47
N ILE A 31 -19.25 -4.32 -1.75
CA ILE A 31 -18.16 -4.27 -0.76
C ILE A 31 -17.87 -2.86 -0.21
N GLY A 32 -18.51 -1.84 -0.76
CA GLY A 32 -18.24 -0.44 -0.46
C GLY A 32 -17.02 0.12 -1.20
N TYR A 33 -16.71 1.37 -0.93
CA TYR A 33 -15.56 2.09 -1.48
C TYR A 33 -14.25 1.73 -0.77
N LEU A 34 -13.18 2.48 -1.09
CA LEU A 34 -11.92 2.44 -0.36
C LEU A 34 -12.15 2.76 1.12
N ASP A 35 -11.44 2.08 1.99
CA ASP A 35 -11.56 2.27 3.44
C ASP A 35 -10.81 3.53 3.88
N GLU A 36 -11.52 4.52 4.39
CA GLU A 36 -10.98 5.81 4.81
C GLU A 36 -9.99 5.73 5.99
N ARG A 37 -9.88 4.57 6.64
CA ARG A 37 -8.84 4.32 7.64
C ARG A 37 -7.44 4.32 7.06
N TYR A 38 -7.33 4.07 5.75
CA TYR A 38 -6.08 4.17 5.00
C TYR A 38 -5.98 5.56 4.36
N PHE A 39 -5.27 6.46 4.99
CA PHE A 39 -5.02 7.79 4.41
C PHE A 39 -4.17 7.71 3.14
N ALA A 40 -3.19 6.81 3.13
CA ALA A 40 -2.34 6.49 2.00
C ALA A 40 -1.70 5.11 2.23
N TYR A 41 -1.44 4.39 1.13
CA TYR A 41 -0.88 3.04 1.12
C TYR A 41 -1.81 1.98 1.72
N GLN A 42 -1.84 0.81 1.11
CA GLN A 42 -2.69 -0.34 1.46
C GLN A 42 -4.20 -0.16 1.25
N GLU A 43 -4.70 1.02 0.85
CA GLU A 43 -6.10 1.21 0.47
C GLU A 43 -6.49 0.36 -0.74
N ASP A 44 -5.57 0.22 -1.69
CA ASP A 44 -5.72 -0.62 -2.87
C ASP A 44 -5.62 -2.12 -2.54
N ALA A 45 -4.68 -2.49 -1.69
CA ALA A 45 -4.55 -3.86 -1.22
C ALA A 45 -5.77 -4.32 -0.40
N ASP A 46 -6.28 -3.46 0.51
CA ASP A 46 -7.50 -3.70 1.26
C ASP A 46 -8.71 -3.89 0.33
N PHE A 47 -8.84 -3.02 -0.66
CA PHE A 47 -9.95 -3.07 -1.61
C PHE A 47 -9.93 -4.35 -2.42
N CYS A 48 -8.77 -4.73 -2.97
CA CYS A 48 -8.60 -5.99 -3.69
C CYS A 48 -8.83 -7.21 -2.77
N PHE A 49 -8.36 -7.16 -1.53
CA PHE A 49 -8.59 -8.22 -0.56
C PHE A 49 -10.08 -8.41 -0.27
N ARG A 50 -10.83 -7.33 0.02
CA ARG A 50 -12.29 -7.39 0.26
C ARG A 50 -13.05 -7.89 -0.97
N ALA A 51 -12.65 -7.46 -2.16
CA ALA A 51 -13.23 -7.94 -3.42
C ALA A 51 -13.08 -9.47 -3.54
N ARG A 52 -11.89 -10.00 -3.34
CA ARG A 52 -11.62 -11.45 -3.41
C ARG A 52 -12.37 -12.24 -2.33
N GLN A 53 -12.42 -11.74 -1.11
CA GLN A 53 -13.20 -12.36 -0.03
C GLN A 53 -14.70 -12.41 -0.34
N SER A 54 -15.19 -11.53 -1.20
CA SER A 54 -16.57 -11.46 -1.66
C SER A 54 -16.82 -12.21 -2.99
N GLY A 55 -15.84 -13.01 -3.45
CA GLY A 55 -15.95 -13.84 -4.65
C GLY A 55 -15.61 -13.14 -5.97
N TRP A 56 -15.17 -11.88 -5.93
CA TRP A 56 -14.70 -11.17 -7.13
C TRP A 56 -13.26 -11.55 -7.46
N LYS A 57 -12.92 -11.49 -8.73
CA LYS A 57 -11.57 -11.73 -9.23
C LYS A 57 -10.89 -10.42 -9.57
N VAL A 58 -9.58 -10.36 -9.32
CA VAL A 58 -8.72 -9.26 -9.70
C VAL A 58 -7.82 -9.70 -10.84
N TYR A 59 -7.72 -8.90 -11.89
CA TYR A 59 -6.90 -9.22 -13.07
C TYR A 59 -5.88 -8.12 -13.34
N TYR A 60 -4.67 -8.54 -13.66
CA TYR A 60 -3.70 -7.70 -14.36
C TYR A 60 -4.04 -7.71 -15.86
N MET A 61 -4.10 -6.53 -16.47
CA MET A 61 -4.43 -6.36 -17.89
C MET A 61 -3.33 -5.54 -18.58
N PRO A 62 -2.43 -6.17 -19.33
CA PRO A 62 -1.28 -5.49 -19.96
C PRO A 62 -1.67 -4.45 -21.02
N ALA A 63 -2.84 -4.60 -21.65
CA ALA A 63 -3.34 -3.60 -22.61
C ALA A 63 -3.66 -2.24 -21.98
N ALA A 64 -3.86 -2.18 -20.64
CA ALA A 64 -4.13 -0.93 -19.93
C ALA A 64 -2.80 -0.34 -19.41
N GLN A 65 -2.21 0.55 -20.19
CA GLN A 65 -0.92 1.16 -19.88
C GLN A 65 -1.08 2.63 -19.50
N ILE A 66 -0.38 3.05 -18.46
CA ILE A 66 -0.30 4.44 -18.02
C ILE A 66 1.16 4.84 -17.73
N ILE A 67 1.43 6.13 -17.75
CA ILE A 67 2.67 6.70 -17.21
C ILE A 67 2.39 7.21 -15.80
N HIS A 68 2.95 6.53 -14.80
CA HIS A 68 2.82 6.93 -13.41
C HIS A 68 4.04 7.73 -12.95
N PHE A 69 3.87 9.04 -12.76
CA PHE A 69 4.91 9.93 -12.23
C PHE A 69 5.05 9.74 -10.71
N GLY A 70 5.60 8.61 -10.31
CA GLY A 70 5.78 8.26 -8.90
C GLY A 70 6.53 9.34 -8.12
N SER A 71 6.27 9.41 -6.82
CA SER A 71 6.94 10.34 -5.89
C SER A 71 6.70 11.83 -6.12
N MET A 72 5.76 12.23 -6.96
CA MET A 72 5.38 13.64 -7.13
C MET A 72 4.42 14.14 -6.05
N GLY A 73 3.89 13.23 -5.23
CA GLY A 73 2.91 13.51 -4.19
C GLY A 73 3.50 13.69 -2.78
N GLY A 74 2.69 13.37 -1.79
CA GLY A 74 2.92 13.63 -0.36
C GLY A 74 4.24 13.15 0.23
N SER A 75 4.86 12.08 -0.32
CA SER A 75 6.13 11.54 0.20
C SER A 75 7.31 12.52 0.09
N ARG A 76 7.32 13.40 -0.92
CA ARG A 76 8.33 14.46 -1.06
C ARG A 76 7.98 15.72 -0.27
N VAL A 77 6.69 16.05 -0.18
CA VAL A 77 6.21 17.28 0.45
C VAL A 77 6.13 17.12 1.97
N GLN A 78 5.72 15.96 2.45
CA GLN A 78 5.53 15.66 3.87
C GLN A 78 6.16 14.30 4.23
N PRO A 79 7.49 14.20 4.26
CA PRO A 79 8.17 12.89 4.43
C PRO A 79 7.84 12.21 5.76
N TYR A 80 7.76 12.94 6.87
CA TYR A 80 7.42 12.39 8.18
C TYR A 80 6.00 11.81 8.20
N ARG A 81 5.04 12.54 7.65
CA ARG A 81 3.66 12.08 7.53
C ARG A 81 3.57 10.84 6.66
N SER A 82 4.28 10.82 5.53
CA SER A 82 4.30 9.67 4.63
C SER A 82 4.92 8.43 5.28
N ILE A 83 6.00 8.59 6.06
CA ILE A 83 6.60 7.50 6.84
C ILE A 83 5.59 6.97 7.86
N TYR A 84 4.96 7.84 8.62
CA TYR A 84 3.98 7.46 9.62
C TYR A 84 2.77 6.75 8.99
N GLU A 85 2.17 7.31 7.95
CA GLU A 85 0.99 6.75 7.29
C GLU A 85 1.29 5.40 6.61
N TRP A 86 2.50 5.24 6.05
CA TRP A 86 2.93 3.95 5.53
C TRP A 86 2.91 2.87 6.61
N HIS A 87 3.54 3.12 7.76
CA HIS A 87 3.60 2.15 8.86
C HIS A 87 2.22 1.91 9.48
N ARG A 88 1.43 2.96 9.66
CA ARG A 88 0.05 2.88 10.16
C ARG A 88 -0.84 2.03 9.26
N SER A 89 -0.74 2.22 7.95
CA SER A 89 -1.53 1.47 6.98
C SER A 89 -1.15 -0.01 6.96
N TYR A 90 0.13 -0.34 6.98
CA TYR A 90 0.58 -1.74 7.11
C TYR A 90 0.14 -2.39 8.41
N PHE A 91 0.24 -1.67 9.52
CA PHE A 91 -0.26 -2.14 10.82
C PHE A 91 -1.76 -2.42 10.76
N ASN A 92 -2.55 -1.50 10.21
CA ASN A 92 -4.00 -1.65 10.10
C ASN A 92 -4.36 -2.83 9.19
N TYR A 93 -3.70 -2.95 8.04
CA TYR A 93 -3.91 -4.05 7.11
C TYR A 93 -3.63 -5.41 7.75
N PHE A 94 -2.46 -5.56 8.38
CA PHE A 94 -2.11 -6.78 9.09
C PHE A 94 -3.13 -7.12 10.18
N ARG A 95 -3.45 -6.16 11.04
CA ARG A 95 -4.40 -6.35 12.14
C ARG A 95 -5.79 -6.75 11.65
N GLN A 96 -6.23 -6.14 10.56
CA GLN A 96 -7.59 -6.33 10.05
C GLN A 96 -7.75 -7.65 9.28
N HIS A 97 -6.77 -8.00 8.47
CA HIS A 97 -6.91 -9.09 7.52
C HIS A 97 -6.10 -10.34 7.86
N LEU A 98 -4.92 -10.19 8.47
CA LEU A 98 -3.97 -11.27 8.64
C LEU A 98 -3.78 -11.75 10.08
N ALA A 99 -3.89 -10.87 11.07
CA ALA A 99 -3.55 -11.19 12.45
C ALA A 99 -4.31 -12.39 13.04
N LYS A 100 -5.53 -12.65 12.57
CA LYS A 100 -6.36 -13.80 12.98
C LYS A 100 -5.76 -15.15 12.55
N ASP A 101 -4.95 -15.17 11.48
CA ASP A 101 -4.38 -16.38 10.89
C ASP A 101 -3.01 -16.71 11.52
N TYR A 102 -2.51 -15.87 12.42
CA TYR A 102 -1.22 -16.04 13.08
C TYR A 102 -1.35 -16.16 14.60
N PHE A 103 -0.41 -16.90 15.18
CA PHE A 103 -0.33 -17.09 16.62
C PHE A 103 0.02 -15.77 17.34
N PHE A 104 -0.47 -15.58 18.58
CA PHE A 104 -0.38 -14.31 19.29
C PHE A 104 1.07 -13.80 19.51
N LEU A 105 2.04 -14.71 19.71
CA LEU A 105 3.46 -14.32 19.85
C LEU A 105 4.01 -13.76 18.52
N PHE A 106 3.62 -14.34 17.39
CA PHE A 106 3.98 -13.79 16.08
C PHE A 106 3.38 -12.40 15.87
N ASN A 107 2.14 -12.21 16.24
CA ASN A 107 1.49 -10.89 16.16
C ASN A 107 2.22 -9.87 17.04
N GLY A 108 2.59 -10.25 18.27
CA GLY A 108 3.38 -9.40 19.18
C GLY A 108 4.74 -9.02 18.58
N PHE A 109 5.45 -10.00 18.03
CA PHE A 109 6.72 -9.75 17.33
C PHE A 109 6.56 -8.84 16.11
N PHE A 110 5.53 -9.06 15.30
CA PHE A 110 5.24 -8.20 14.13
C PHE A 110 4.99 -6.75 14.55
N TYR A 111 4.19 -6.52 15.58
CA TYR A 111 3.90 -5.17 16.07
C TYR A 111 5.14 -4.49 16.63
N LEU A 112 5.96 -5.21 17.37
CA LEU A 112 7.23 -4.71 17.88
C LEU A 112 8.18 -4.33 16.73
N ALA A 113 8.34 -5.23 15.75
CA ALA A 113 9.19 -4.99 14.58
C ALA A 113 8.73 -3.79 13.76
N MET A 114 7.41 -3.61 13.57
CA MET A 114 6.84 -2.45 12.89
C MET A 114 7.08 -1.16 13.67
N GLY A 115 6.99 -1.19 15.00
CA GLY A 115 7.31 -0.05 15.86
C GLY A 115 8.79 0.35 15.77
N VAL A 116 9.69 -0.62 15.86
CA VAL A 116 11.15 -0.40 15.71
C VAL A 116 11.46 0.17 14.31
N LYS A 117 10.87 -0.41 13.26
CA LYS A 117 11.05 0.07 11.89
C LYS A 117 10.55 1.51 11.71
N LEU A 118 9.43 1.87 12.32
CA LEU A 118 8.91 3.24 12.29
C LEU A 118 9.91 4.22 12.93
N LEU A 119 10.37 3.92 14.16
CA LEU A 119 11.33 4.76 14.86
C LEU A 119 12.65 4.91 14.09
N TRP A 120 13.13 3.81 13.52
CA TRP A 120 14.32 3.82 12.66
C TRP A 120 14.14 4.70 11.42
N SER A 121 13.00 4.57 10.74
CA SER A 121 12.69 5.35 9.54
C SER A 121 12.58 6.84 9.84
N LEU A 122 11.96 7.20 10.96
CA LEU A 122 11.87 8.58 11.43
C LEU A 122 13.25 9.14 11.79
N GLY A 123 14.08 8.35 12.48
CA GLY A 123 15.46 8.72 12.84
C GLY A 123 16.34 8.96 11.61
N ILE A 124 16.33 8.04 10.63
CA ILE A 124 17.09 8.24 9.39
C ILE A 124 16.61 9.49 8.65
N ASN A 125 15.29 9.71 8.60
CA ASN A 125 14.76 10.89 7.91
C ASN A 125 15.16 12.19 8.62
N PHE A 126 15.23 12.20 9.95
CA PHE A 126 15.71 13.34 10.74
C PHE A 126 17.12 13.76 10.32
N PHE A 127 18.03 12.82 10.18
CA PHE A 127 19.42 13.09 9.74
C PHE A 127 19.55 13.39 8.23
N ARG A 128 18.53 13.06 7.41
CA ARG A 128 18.54 13.33 5.96
C ARG A 128 17.95 14.67 5.57
N VAL A 129 17.10 15.27 6.40
CA VAL A 129 16.36 16.52 6.09
C VAL A 129 17.28 17.68 5.78
N GLU A 130 18.46 17.76 6.41
CA GLU A 130 19.43 18.83 6.11
C GLU A 130 19.96 18.80 4.67
N LYS A 131 20.04 17.63 4.04
CA LYS A 131 20.52 17.49 2.64
C LYS A 131 19.47 17.88 1.59
N PHE A 132 18.19 17.77 1.90
CA PHE A 132 17.11 18.08 0.96
C PHE A 132 16.76 19.57 0.92
N ALA A 133 16.96 20.30 2.01
CA ALA A 133 16.74 21.75 2.06
C ALA A 133 17.74 22.55 1.21
N GLY A 134 18.93 21.98 0.95
CA GLY A 134 20.01 22.63 0.19
C GLY A 134 19.95 22.44 -1.33
N SER A 135 19.05 21.61 -1.89
CA SER A 135 19.04 21.27 -3.32
C SER A 135 17.97 21.98 -4.15
N ARG A 136 17.32 23.01 -3.65
CA ARG A 136 16.52 23.92 -4.47
C ARG A 136 17.47 24.90 -5.18
N LYS A 137 18.02 24.50 -6.34
CA LYS A 137 18.47 25.46 -7.33
C LYS A 137 17.29 25.80 -8.24
N PRO A 138 17.16 27.09 -8.63
CA PRO A 138 16.07 27.61 -9.46
C PRO A 138 16.03 26.99 -10.86
#